data_b3092a11d126d8078cd84917df7467a4
#
_entry.id   b3092a11d126d8078cd84917df7467a4
#
_cell.length_a   1.000
_cell.length_b   1.000
_cell.length_c   1.000
_cell.angle_alpha   90.00
_cell.angle_beta   90.00
_cell.angle_gamma   90.00
#
_symmetry.space_group_name_H-M   'P 1'
#
loop_
_entity.id
_entity.type
_entity.pdbx_description
1 polymer ?
#
loop_
_entity_poly.entity_id
_entity_poly.type
_entity_poly.pdbx_seq_one_letter_code
_entity_poly.pdbx_strand_id
1 'polypeptide(L)'
;MENENEDIINKDQISDNDIDHQTSDKSEEIKESSLEDKLKEAQDKILRALAETENQRRRFEKETKEAFEYGGFNLARETLSVLDNLQRAYQSIQNDENLKDNKDLNKFLKNIEIVEKDLITIFEKNNIKKINCINEKFDPNSHQAMLEIEDEKVNPGTVLQEIQPGYFYKDRLLRPSFVAVAKKKDVKNNEKEQK
;
A
#
# COMPACT_ATOMS: atom_id res chain seq x y z
N MET A 1 54.77 -2.26 53.97
CA MET A 1 54.55 -3.27 55.01
C MET A 1 54.40 -4.53 54.26
N GLU A 2 55.53 -5.24 53.89
CA GLU A 2 56.19 -6.19 54.83
C GLU A 2 55.25 -7.36 55.05
N ASN A 3 55.57 -8.58 54.90
CA ASN A 3 56.80 -9.40 54.78
C ASN A 3 56.34 -10.80 54.34
N GLU A 4 57.09 -11.49 53.46
CA GLU A 4 58.06 -12.54 53.83
C GLU A 4 57.38 -13.78 54.42
N ASN A 5 57.60 -14.96 54.03
CA ASN A 5 58.81 -15.84 53.92
C ASN A 5 58.40 -17.13 53.20
N GLU A 6 59.15 -17.60 52.24
CA GLU A 6 60.31 -18.50 52.30
C GLU A 6 60.07 -19.89 52.87
N ASP A 7 60.41 -20.80 51.98
CA ASP A 7 61.21 -22.05 52.07
C ASP A 7 60.53 -23.36 52.47
N ILE A 8 60.71 -24.39 51.71
CA ILE A 8 61.85 -25.38 51.79
C ILE A 8 61.68 -26.47 50.70
N ILE A 9 62.71 -26.58 49.93
CA ILE A 9 63.30 -27.67 49.14
C ILE A 9 63.02 -29.09 49.69
N ASN A 10 62.67 -30.07 48.79
CA ASN A 10 63.54 -31.24 48.65
C ASN A 10 63.35 -32.00 47.34
N LYS A 11 64.50 -32.40 46.88
CA LYS A 11 64.80 -33.24 45.73
C LYS A 11 64.23 -34.64 45.91
N ASP A 12 63.80 -35.26 44.81
CA ASP A 12 64.50 -36.48 44.37
C ASP A 12 64.21 -36.71 42.86
N GLN A 13 65.31 -36.97 42.19
CA GLN A 13 65.45 -37.36 40.79
C GLN A 13 64.84 -38.74 40.59
N ILE A 14 64.37 -39.01 39.38
CA ILE A 14 64.69 -40.18 38.53
C ILE A 14 63.79 -40.17 37.30
N SER A 15 64.35 -40.04 36.24
CA SER A 15 64.63 -40.73 34.96
C SER A 15 63.73 -40.43 33.81
N ASP A 16 64.47 -40.08 32.77
CA ASP A 16 64.16 -39.81 31.41
C ASP A 16 63.41 -40.89 30.67
N ASN A 17 62.76 -40.36 29.62
CA ASN A 17 62.46 -41.00 28.35
C ASN A 17 61.12 -41.70 28.19
N ASP A 18 60.48 -41.18 27.10
CA ASP A 18 59.38 -41.76 26.32
C ASP A 18 57.94 -41.30 26.61
N ILE A 19 57.71 -39.99 26.51
CA ILE A 19 56.35 -39.48 26.12
C ILE A 19 56.48 -38.09 25.48
N ASP A 20 57.02 -37.98 24.28
CA ASP A 20 57.00 -36.66 23.62
C ASP A 20 56.82 -36.72 22.09
N HIS A 21 56.09 -37.71 21.57
CA HIS A 21 55.74 -37.74 20.16
C HIS A 21 54.27 -38.04 19.84
N GLN A 22 53.37 -38.20 20.85
CA GLN A 22 51.95 -38.44 20.57
C GLN A 22 51.01 -37.31 20.98
N THR A 23 51.51 -36.25 21.61
CA THR A 23 50.64 -35.10 22.06
C THR A 23 50.67 -33.92 21.11
N SER A 24 51.69 -33.81 20.23
CA SER A 24 51.71 -32.72 19.21
C SER A 24 50.79 -33.01 18.04
N ASP A 25 50.74 -34.23 17.52
CA ASP A 25 49.85 -34.57 16.37
C ASP A 25 48.36 -34.45 16.70
N LYS A 26 47.92 -34.86 17.90
CA LYS A 26 46.53 -34.71 18.31
C LYS A 26 46.10 -33.26 18.57
N SER A 27 47.02 -32.38 18.96
CA SER A 27 46.73 -30.97 19.18
C SER A 27 46.69 -30.16 17.86
N GLU A 28 47.43 -30.62 16.84
CA GLU A 28 47.37 -30.02 15.49
C GLU A 28 46.14 -30.49 14.72
N GLU A 29 45.76 -31.79 14.79
CA GLU A 29 44.53 -32.31 14.19
C GLU A 29 43.28 -31.66 14.82
N ILE A 30 43.22 -31.43 16.14
CA ILE A 30 42.11 -30.74 16.82
C ILE A 30 42.07 -29.27 16.43
N LYS A 31 43.20 -28.60 16.17
CA LYS A 31 43.28 -27.23 15.70
C LYS A 31 42.91 -27.10 14.21
N GLU A 32 43.29 -28.03 13.38
CA GLU A 32 42.92 -28.08 11.96
C GLU A 32 41.44 -28.36 11.80
N SER A 33 40.86 -29.33 12.46
CA SER A 33 39.41 -29.58 12.44
C SER A 33 38.60 -28.35 12.93
N SER A 34 39.07 -27.67 13.97
CA SER A 34 38.46 -26.41 14.45
C SER A 34 38.58 -25.24 13.45
N LEU A 35 39.65 -25.17 12.64
CA LEU A 35 39.83 -24.17 11.61
C LEU A 35 38.97 -24.45 10.37
N GLU A 36 38.85 -25.71 9.99
CA GLU A 36 37.98 -26.17 8.92
C GLU A 36 36.50 -25.90 9.23
N ASP A 37 36.07 -26.19 10.45
CA ASP A 37 34.72 -25.89 10.91
C ASP A 37 34.41 -24.40 10.90
N LYS A 38 35.34 -23.56 11.36
CA LYS A 38 35.22 -22.10 11.29
C LYS A 38 35.19 -21.57 9.85
N LEU A 39 35.98 -22.15 8.98
CA LEU A 39 36.01 -21.79 7.56
C LEU A 39 34.68 -22.15 6.88
N LYS A 40 34.14 -23.33 7.18
CA LYS A 40 32.83 -23.79 6.70
C LYS A 40 31.70 -22.90 7.21
N GLU A 41 31.73 -22.58 8.50
CA GLU A 41 30.74 -21.65 9.09
C GLU A 41 30.81 -20.26 8.47
N ALA A 42 32.04 -19.75 8.20
CA ALA A 42 32.22 -18.48 7.52
C ALA A 42 31.72 -18.52 6.06
N GLN A 43 31.98 -19.62 5.35
CA GLN A 43 31.47 -19.82 3.99
C GLN A 43 29.93 -19.86 3.99
N ASP A 44 29.31 -20.59 4.91
CA ASP A 44 27.86 -20.64 5.04
C ASP A 44 27.26 -19.27 5.36
N LYS A 45 27.91 -18.49 6.22
CA LYS A 45 27.49 -17.10 6.51
C LYS A 45 27.59 -16.21 5.28
N ILE A 46 28.68 -16.31 4.50
CA ILE A 46 28.84 -15.55 3.26
C ILE A 46 27.76 -15.95 2.26
N LEU A 47 27.53 -17.23 2.08
CA LEU A 47 26.53 -17.73 1.12
C LEU A 47 25.12 -17.26 1.49
N ARG A 48 24.77 -17.27 2.78
CA ARG A 48 23.50 -16.73 3.29
C ARG A 48 23.42 -15.22 3.07
N ALA A 49 24.48 -14.47 3.39
CA ALA A 49 24.51 -13.03 3.18
C ALA A 49 24.39 -12.64 1.69
N LEU A 50 25.01 -13.41 0.79
CA LEU A 50 24.85 -13.21 -0.65
C LEU A 50 23.40 -13.48 -1.10
N ALA A 51 22.77 -14.55 -0.62
CA ALA A 51 21.39 -14.85 -0.92
C ALA A 51 20.43 -13.77 -0.39
N GLU A 52 20.66 -13.27 0.82
CA GLU A 52 19.89 -12.16 1.40
C GLU A 52 20.08 -10.87 0.58
N THR A 53 21.31 -10.55 0.18
CA THR A 53 21.60 -9.37 -0.65
C THR A 53 20.89 -9.46 -2.00
N GLU A 54 20.91 -10.61 -2.66
CA GLU A 54 20.21 -10.80 -3.94
C GLU A 54 18.68 -10.68 -3.78
N ASN A 55 18.12 -11.23 -2.70
CA ASN A 55 16.69 -11.07 -2.40
C ASN A 55 16.34 -9.59 -2.13
N GLN A 56 17.16 -8.87 -1.38
CA GLN A 56 16.99 -7.44 -1.13
C GLN A 56 17.08 -6.64 -2.45
N ARG A 57 18.06 -6.96 -3.31
CA ARG A 57 18.23 -6.30 -4.62
C ARG A 57 16.96 -6.44 -5.47
N ARG A 58 16.44 -7.66 -5.59
CA ARG A 58 15.20 -7.93 -6.34
C ARG A 58 13.99 -7.20 -5.76
N ARG A 59 13.93 -7.12 -4.43
CA ARG A 59 12.87 -6.38 -3.74
C ARG A 59 12.96 -4.89 -4.02
N PHE A 60 14.15 -4.29 -3.91
CA PHE A 60 14.37 -2.86 -4.20
C PHE A 60 14.10 -2.51 -5.66
N GLU A 61 14.48 -3.36 -6.60
CA GLU A 61 14.15 -3.16 -8.01
C GLU A 61 12.64 -3.09 -8.24
N LYS A 62 11.90 -3.99 -7.58
CA LYS A 62 10.44 -3.99 -7.63
C LYS A 62 9.83 -2.74 -6.98
N GLU A 63 10.28 -2.40 -5.77
CA GLU A 63 9.81 -1.22 -5.04
C GLU A 63 10.13 0.08 -5.82
N THR A 64 11.31 0.17 -6.42
CA THR A 64 11.68 1.33 -7.24
C THR A 64 10.78 1.45 -8.46
N LYS A 65 10.52 0.34 -9.15
CA LYS A 65 9.61 0.31 -10.29
C LYS A 65 8.19 0.74 -9.88
N GLU A 66 7.68 0.21 -8.77
CA GLU A 66 6.38 0.58 -8.24
C GLU A 66 6.33 2.06 -7.82
N ALA A 67 7.40 2.57 -7.20
CA ALA A 67 7.49 3.98 -6.83
C ALA A 67 7.45 4.91 -8.05
N PHE A 68 8.15 4.56 -9.13
CA PHE A 68 8.06 5.28 -10.40
C PHE A 68 6.67 5.19 -11.04
N GLU A 69 6.07 4.02 -10.98
CA GLU A 69 4.78 3.76 -11.62
C GLU A 69 3.61 4.44 -10.91
N TYR A 70 3.66 4.50 -9.57
CA TYR A 70 2.58 5.04 -8.73
C TYR A 70 2.98 6.27 -7.92
N GLY A 71 4.11 6.91 -8.23
CA GLY A 71 4.59 8.09 -7.50
C GLY A 71 3.62 9.27 -7.50
N GLY A 72 2.79 9.39 -8.56
CA GLY A 72 1.73 10.39 -8.66
C GLY A 72 0.43 10.07 -7.93
N PHE A 73 0.31 8.91 -7.29
CA PHE A 73 -0.96 8.43 -6.71
C PHE A 73 -1.55 9.39 -5.67
N ASN A 74 -0.74 9.86 -4.74
CA ASN A 74 -1.20 10.78 -3.69
C ASN A 74 -1.61 12.13 -4.28
N LEU A 75 -0.81 12.69 -5.19
CA LEU A 75 -1.15 13.94 -5.88
C LEU A 75 -2.44 13.80 -6.68
N ALA A 76 -2.61 12.72 -7.42
CA ALA A 76 -3.82 12.43 -8.16
C ALA A 76 -5.05 12.39 -7.24
N ARG A 77 -4.94 11.70 -6.09
CA ARG A 77 -6.00 11.60 -5.10
C ARG A 77 -6.40 12.96 -4.52
N GLU A 78 -5.44 13.80 -4.18
CA GLU A 78 -5.70 15.16 -3.67
C GLU A 78 -6.31 16.05 -4.75
N THR A 79 -5.87 15.92 -6.00
CA THR A 79 -6.39 16.72 -7.13
C THR A 79 -7.86 16.39 -7.43
N LEU A 80 -8.36 15.18 -7.12
CA LEU A 80 -9.78 14.86 -7.25
C LEU A 80 -10.68 15.77 -6.40
N SER A 81 -10.20 16.21 -5.24
CA SER A 81 -10.96 17.13 -4.38
C SER A 81 -11.16 18.50 -5.04
N VAL A 82 -10.20 18.95 -5.83
CA VAL A 82 -10.30 20.19 -6.61
C VAL A 82 -11.36 20.04 -7.70
N LEU A 83 -11.37 18.92 -8.42
CA LEU A 83 -12.40 18.63 -9.44
C LEU A 83 -13.80 18.60 -8.82
N ASP A 84 -13.97 17.92 -7.67
CA ASP A 84 -15.26 17.86 -6.97
C ASP A 84 -15.74 19.25 -6.53
N ASN A 85 -14.81 20.08 -6.01
CA ASN A 85 -15.14 21.45 -5.62
C ASN A 85 -15.55 22.31 -6.82
N LEU A 86 -14.88 22.12 -7.96
CA LEU A 86 -15.22 22.80 -9.20
C LEU A 86 -16.63 22.41 -9.67
N GLN A 87 -16.95 21.12 -9.68
CA GLN A 87 -18.27 20.61 -10.04
C GLN A 87 -19.36 21.10 -9.08
N ARG A 88 -19.08 21.10 -7.78
CA ARG A 88 -20.01 21.62 -6.78
C ARG A 88 -20.27 23.11 -6.93
N ALA A 89 -19.23 23.91 -7.19
CA ALA A 89 -19.37 25.33 -7.44
C ALA A 89 -20.20 25.60 -8.72
N TYR A 90 -19.95 24.84 -9.78
CA TYR A 90 -20.71 24.91 -11.02
C TYR A 90 -22.20 24.62 -10.77
N GLN A 91 -22.53 23.52 -10.10
CA GLN A 91 -23.90 23.13 -9.76
C GLN A 91 -24.60 24.14 -8.85
N SER A 92 -23.90 24.69 -7.85
CA SER A 92 -24.45 25.70 -6.95
C SER A 92 -24.86 26.96 -7.68
N ILE A 93 -24.01 27.46 -8.60
CA ILE A 93 -24.32 28.64 -9.42
C ILE A 93 -25.44 28.35 -10.42
N GLN A 94 -25.45 27.17 -11.04
CA GLN A 94 -26.47 26.78 -12.02
C GLN A 94 -27.87 26.66 -11.39
N ASN A 95 -27.95 26.25 -10.13
CA ASN A 95 -29.20 26.05 -9.39
C ASN A 95 -29.71 27.34 -8.73
N ASP A 96 -28.93 28.41 -8.68
CA ASP A 96 -29.37 29.69 -8.12
C ASP A 96 -30.29 30.43 -9.08
N GLU A 97 -31.55 30.57 -8.70
CA GLU A 97 -32.59 31.22 -9.52
C GLU A 97 -32.30 32.69 -9.79
N ASN A 98 -31.61 33.38 -8.87
CA ASN A 98 -31.27 34.80 -9.03
C ASN A 98 -30.16 35.04 -10.06
N LEU A 99 -29.42 34.01 -10.42
CA LEU A 99 -28.24 34.08 -11.26
C LEU A 99 -28.45 33.54 -12.68
N LYS A 100 -29.53 32.80 -12.92
CA LYS A 100 -29.82 32.12 -14.21
C LYS A 100 -29.87 33.05 -15.43
N ASP A 101 -30.35 34.28 -15.28
CA ASP A 101 -30.54 35.20 -16.40
C ASP A 101 -29.35 36.13 -16.68
N ASN A 102 -28.26 35.98 -15.94
CA ASN A 102 -27.06 36.79 -16.10
C ASN A 102 -26.18 36.25 -17.26
N LYS A 103 -26.12 36.98 -18.37
CA LYS A 103 -25.34 36.60 -19.57
C LYS A 103 -23.85 36.47 -19.31
N ASP A 104 -23.29 37.28 -18.42
CA ASP A 104 -21.84 37.24 -18.11
C ASP A 104 -21.51 36.05 -17.22
N LEU A 105 -22.43 35.67 -16.35
CA LEU A 105 -22.32 34.46 -15.57
C LEU A 105 -22.37 33.21 -16.44
N ASN A 106 -23.25 33.18 -17.43
CA ASN A 106 -23.33 32.05 -18.36
C ASN A 106 -22.03 31.89 -19.20
N LYS A 107 -21.34 32.97 -19.52
CA LYS A 107 -20.01 32.93 -20.15
C LYS A 107 -18.97 32.38 -19.17
N PHE A 108 -19.02 32.80 -17.91
CA PHE A 108 -18.12 32.31 -16.87
C PHE A 108 -18.31 30.81 -16.62
N LEU A 109 -19.54 30.33 -16.54
CA LEU A 109 -19.86 28.91 -16.40
C LEU A 109 -19.31 28.07 -17.56
N LYS A 110 -19.39 28.58 -18.81
CA LYS A 110 -18.76 27.91 -19.95
C LYS A 110 -17.24 27.81 -19.82
N ASN A 111 -16.60 28.84 -19.28
CA ASN A 111 -15.15 28.79 -19.06
C ASN A 111 -14.79 27.77 -17.98
N ILE A 112 -15.60 27.64 -16.91
CA ILE A 112 -15.42 26.58 -15.89
C ILE A 112 -15.57 25.19 -16.51
N GLU A 113 -16.57 24.99 -17.36
CA GLU A 113 -16.77 23.72 -18.10
C GLU A 113 -15.56 23.33 -18.97
N ILE A 114 -14.93 24.32 -19.61
CA ILE A 114 -13.70 24.09 -20.39
C ILE A 114 -12.57 23.64 -19.45
N VAL A 115 -12.37 24.32 -18.33
CA VAL A 115 -11.34 23.96 -17.36
C VAL A 115 -11.58 22.54 -16.79
N GLU A 116 -12.83 22.17 -16.51
CA GLU A 116 -13.19 20.82 -16.08
C GLU A 116 -12.83 19.77 -17.15
N LYS A 117 -13.18 20.02 -18.41
CA LYS A 117 -12.86 19.13 -19.53
C LYS A 117 -11.34 18.97 -19.73
N ASP A 118 -10.60 20.06 -19.62
CA ASP A 118 -9.15 20.03 -19.71
C ASP A 118 -8.55 19.20 -18.58
N LEU A 119 -9.05 19.36 -17.36
CA LEU A 119 -8.59 18.57 -16.20
C LEU A 119 -8.89 17.07 -16.37
N ILE A 120 -10.08 16.73 -16.86
CA ILE A 120 -10.44 15.34 -17.18
C ILE A 120 -9.51 14.77 -18.25
N THR A 121 -9.23 15.54 -19.29
CA THR A 121 -8.29 15.14 -20.36
C THR A 121 -6.87 14.91 -19.81
N ILE A 122 -6.41 15.76 -18.88
CA ILE A 122 -5.12 15.56 -18.19
C ILE A 122 -5.14 14.28 -17.37
N PHE A 123 -6.23 13.98 -16.68
CA PHE A 123 -6.38 12.74 -15.91
C PHE A 123 -6.29 11.50 -16.82
N GLU A 124 -7.01 11.49 -17.93
CA GLU A 124 -6.98 10.39 -18.91
C GLU A 124 -5.57 10.16 -19.47
N LYS A 125 -4.85 11.25 -19.83
CA LYS A 125 -3.45 11.16 -20.29
C LYS A 125 -2.50 10.56 -19.24
N ASN A 126 -2.81 10.76 -17.95
CA ASN A 126 -2.05 10.19 -16.82
C ASN A 126 -2.60 8.83 -16.35
N ASN A 127 -3.45 8.18 -17.16
CA ASN A 127 -4.06 6.90 -16.81
C ASN A 127 -4.96 6.93 -15.56
N ILE A 128 -5.57 8.07 -15.28
CA ILE A 128 -6.63 8.21 -14.29
C ILE A 128 -7.96 8.08 -15.03
N LYS A 129 -8.73 7.05 -14.71
CA LYS A 129 -9.99 6.75 -15.38
C LYS A 129 -11.16 6.83 -14.44
N LYS A 130 -12.24 7.48 -14.87
CA LYS A 130 -13.51 7.51 -14.16
C LYS A 130 -14.15 6.12 -14.14
N ILE A 131 -14.76 5.76 -13.02
CA ILE A 131 -15.55 4.52 -12.88
C ILE A 131 -16.96 4.81 -13.45
N ASN A 132 -17.37 4.00 -14.40
CA ASN A 132 -18.73 4.05 -14.91
C ASN A 132 -19.57 3.09 -14.08
N CYS A 133 -20.45 3.61 -13.25
CA CYS A 133 -21.24 2.80 -12.30
C CYS A 133 -22.76 2.89 -12.54
N ILE A 134 -23.24 3.89 -13.30
CA ILE A 134 -24.68 4.13 -13.49
C ILE A 134 -25.32 2.98 -14.27
N ASN A 135 -26.41 2.42 -13.75
CA ASN A 135 -27.12 1.25 -14.25
C ASN A 135 -26.32 -0.06 -14.22
N GLU A 136 -25.16 -0.07 -13.56
CA GLU A 136 -24.39 -1.30 -13.33
C GLU A 136 -24.72 -1.93 -11.97
N LYS A 137 -24.38 -3.20 -11.80
CA LYS A 137 -24.49 -3.88 -10.53
C LYS A 137 -23.49 -3.32 -9.54
N PHE A 138 -23.89 -3.10 -8.31
CA PHE A 138 -23.02 -2.67 -7.23
C PHE A 138 -21.84 -3.64 -7.04
N ASP A 139 -20.61 -3.10 -7.06
CA ASP A 139 -19.38 -3.82 -6.80
C ASP A 139 -18.69 -3.23 -5.57
N PRO A 140 -18.57 -3.98 -4.44
CA PRO A 140 -17.94 -3.47 -3.23
C PRO A 140 -16.46 -3.07 -3.39
N ASN A 141 -15.77 -3.55 -4.43
CA ASN A 141 -14.35 -3.21 -4.66
C ASN A 141 -14.16 -1.83 -5.28
N SER A 142 -15.17 -1.33 -6.01
CA SER A 142 -15.08 -0.09 -6.76
C SER A 142 -16.15 0.95 -6.37
N HIS A 143 -17.22 0.52 -5.70
CA HIS A 143 -18.34 1.37 -5.31
C HIS A 143 -18.54 1.36 -3.80
N GLN A 144 -19.01 2.49 -3.26
CA GLN A 144 -19.46 2.63 -1.88
C GLN A 144 -20.91 3.13 -1.86
N ALA A 145 -21.83 2.28 -1.40
CA ALA A 145 -23.24 2.65 -1.25
C ALA A 145 -23.40 3.63 -0.09
N MET A 146 -23.96 4.80 -0.38
CA MET A 146 -24.25 5.86 0.61
C MET A 146 -25.73 5.93 0.93
N LEU A 147 -26.58 5.65 -0.08
CA LEU A 147 -28.02 5.72 0.01
C LEU A 147 -28.66 4.48 -0.63
N GLU A 148 -29.78 4.04 -0.08
CA GLU A 148 -30.66 3.06 -0.68
C GLU A 148 -31.95 3.77 -1.13
N ILE A 149 -32.32 3.61 -2.40
CA ILE A 149 -33.52 4.20 -2.98
C ILE A 149 -34.46 3.05 -3.36
N GLU A 150 -35.72 3.14 -2.92
CA GLU A 150 -36.73 2.18 -3.31
C GLU A 150 -37.15 2.43 -4.76
N ASP A 151 -36.88 1.48 -5.64
CA ASP A 151 -37.28 1.49 -7.04
C ASP A 151 -37.80 0.11 -7.45
N GLU A 152 -39.05 0.07 -7.89
CA GLU A 152 -39.72 -1.19 -8.32
C GLU A 152 -39.33 -1.59 -9.76
N LYS A 153 -38.76 -0.65 -10.55
CA LYS A 153 -38.47 -0.86 -11.96
C LYS A 153 -37.08 -1.45 -12.20
N VAL A 154 -36.19 -1.36 -11.20
CA VAL A 154 -34.80 -1.74 -11.33
C VAL A 154 -34.48 -2.90 -10.37
N ASN A 155 -33.62 -3.80 -10.79
CA ASN A 155 -33.22 -4.92 -9.94
C ASN A 155 -32.52 -4.42 -8.66
N PRO A 156 -32.82 -4.99 -7.49
CA PRO A 156 -32.12 -4.65 -6.24
C PRO A 156 -30.61 -4.82 -6.37
N GLY A 157 -29.85 -3.87 -5.81
CA GLY A 157 -28.38 -3.84 -5.91
C GLY A 157 -27.84 -3.22 -7.20
N THR A 158 -28.70 -2.60 -8.03
CA THR A 158 -28.24 -1.80 -9.19
C THR A 158 -28.00 -0.35 -8.74
N VAL A 159 -26.95 0.25 -9.28
CA VAL A 159 -26.63 1.67 -9.04
C VAL A 159 -27.58 2.54 -9.83
N LEU A 160 -28.37 3.35 -9.12
CA LEU A 160 -29.32 4.29 -9.71
C LEU A 160 -28.72 5.65 -9.97
N GLN A 161 -27.87 6.12 -9.07
CA GLN A 161 -27.28 7.46 -9.14
C GLN A 161 -25.86 7.46 -8.60
N GLU A 162 -24.99 8.18 -9.28
CA GLU A 162 -23.65 8.52 -8.81
C GLU A 162 -23.71 9.83 -8.03
N ILE A 163 -23.37 9.80 -6.73
CA ILE A 163 -23.34 10.99 -5.87
C ILE A 163 -21.99 11.68 -6.02
N GLN A 164 -20.91 10.88 -6.06
CA GLN A 164 -19.55 11.35 -6.25
C GLN A 164 -18.80 10.38 -7.13
N PRO A 165 -18.14 10.85 -8.21
CA PRO A 165 -17.45 9.96 -9.13
C PRO A 165 -16.22 9.32 -8.51
N GLY A 166 -16.06 8.03 -8.75
CA GLY A 166 -14.87 7.27 -8.40
C GLY A 166 -13.86 7.25 -9.54
N TYR A 167 -12.61 6.97 -9.20
CA TYR A 167 -11.51 6.95 -10.16
C TYR A 167 -10.52 5.84 -9.87
N PHE A 168 -9.97 5.25 -10.95
CA PHE A 168 -8.79 4.38 -10.91
C PHE A 168 -7.56 5.15 -11.40
N TYR A 169 -6.41 4.86 -10.80
CA TYR A 169 -5.10 5.24 -11.33
C TYR A 169 -4.41 3.98 -11.82
N LYS A 170 -4.37 3.81 -13.14
CA LYS A 170 -3.99 2.54 -13.78
C LYS A 170 -4.90 1.41 -13.29
N ASP A 171 -4.36 0.48 -12.52
CA ASP A 171 -5.05 -0.69 -11.92
C ASP A 171 -5.34 -0.54 -10.42
N ARG A 172 -4.93 0.58 -9.79
CA ARG A 172 -5.19 0.85 -8.38
C ARG A 172 -6.37 1.80 -8.20
N LEU A 173 -7.24 1.48 -7.26
CA LEU A 173 -8.35 2.34 -6.90
C LEU A 173 -7.84 3.61 -6.19
N LEU A 174 -8.11 4.80 -6.75
CA LEU A 174 -7.85 6.09 -6.11
C LEU A 174 -8.93 6.42 -5.08
N ARG A 175 -10.19 6.27 -5.51
CA ARG A 175 -11.37 6.56 -4.71
C ARG A 175 -12.55 5.77 -5.27
N PRO A 176 -13.37 5.09 -4.41
CA PRO A 176 -14.59 4.46 -4.86
C PRO A 176 -15.62 5.50 -5.32
N SER A 177 -16.52 5.10 -6.22
CA SER A 177 -17.70 5.90 -6.53
C SER A 177 -18.69 5.84 -5.38
N PHE A 178 -19.15 7.00 -4.90
CA PHE A 178 -20.25 7.06 -3.95
C PHE A 178 -21.57 7.00 -4.71
N VAL A 179 -22.37 6.00 -4.40
CA VAL A 179 -23.54 5.66 -5.20
C VAL A 179 -24.79 5.48 -4.35
N ALA A 180 -25.95 5.73 -4.98
CA ALA A 180 -27.24 5.30 -4.48
C ALA A 180 -27.64 4.00 -5.19
N VAL A 181 -28.02 2.98 -4.43
CA VAL A 181 -28.39 1.65 -4.93
C VAL A 181 -29.88 1.40 -4.81
N ALA A 182 -30.43 0.64 -5.77
CA ALA A 182 -31.81 0.20 -5.74
C ALA A 182 -32.04 -0.80 -4.61
N LYS A 183 -33.08 -0.57 -3.80
CA LYS A 183 -33.61 -1.50 -2.82
C LYS A 183 -35.02 -1.93 -3.20
N LYS A 184 -35.35 -3.18 -2.95
CA LYS A 184 -36.71 -3.67 -3.13
C LYS A 184 -37.58 -3.10 -2.04
N LYS A 185 -38.75 -2.57 -2.41
CA LYS A 185 -39.75 -2.05 -1.45
C LYS A 185 -40.22 -3.18 -0.51
N ASP A 186 -39.97 -3.00 0.77
CA ASP A 186 -40.51 -3.92 1.79
C ASP A 186 -41.99 -3.66 1.95
N VAL A 187 -42.85 -4.59 1.47
CA VAL A 187 -44.32 -4.53 1.52
C VAL A 187 -44.88 -4.57 2.96
N LYS A 188 -44.03 -4.61 3.98
CA LYS A 188 -44.45 -4.87 5.40
C LYS A 188 -44.80 -3.66 6.26
N ASN A 189 -44.77 -2.42 5.77
CA ASN A 189 -45.00 -1.25 6.65
C ASN A 189 -46.36 -0.54 6.53
N ASN A 190 -47.29 -1.04 5.70
CA ASN A 190 -48.60 -0.35 5.55
C ASN A 190 -49.71 -0.86 6.46
N GLU A 191 -49.45 -1.75 7.44
CA GLU A 191 -50.49 -2.24 8.36
C GLU A 191 -50.51 -1.59 9.76
N LYS A 192 -49.63 -0.59 10.02
CA LYS A 192 -49.60 0.05 11.36
C LYS A 192 -50.14 1.49 11.44
N GLU A 193 -50.61 2.07 10.33
CA GLU A 193 -51.21 3.43 10.35
C GLU A 193 -52.76 3.44 10.25
N GLN A 194 -53.39 2.28 10.35
CA GLN A 194 -54.88 2.21 10.46
C GLN A 194 -55.29 1.42 11.68
N LYS A 195 -54.96 1.93 12.88
CA LYS A 195 -55.73 1.59 14.12
C LYS A 195 -55.71 2.75 15.09
#